data_a3aca1b5c1fd7a2a7348c7dacb88b5ee
#
_entry.id   a3aca1b5c1fd7a2a7348c7dacb88b5ee
#
_cell.length_a   1.000
_cell.length_b   1.000
_cell.length_c   1.000
_cell.angle_alpha   90.00
_cell.angle_beta   90.00
_cell.angle_gamma   90.00
#
_symmetry.space_group_name_H-M   'P 1'
#
loop_
_entity.id
_entity.type
_entity.pdbx_description
1 polymer ?
#
loop_
_entity_poly.entity_id
_entity_poly.type
_entity_poly.pdbx_seq_one_letter_code
_entity_poly.pdbx_strand_id
1 'polypeptide(L)'
;MTKIELKHISKTIHKNEVLHDISFMMESGKIYGFQGVNGSGKTMLMRIIIGLIHPTNGSVEINGKVLGRELEFPESIGFLLENPAFLDRYSGYSNLKLLAEIQNNISDAEIKEVLSLVGLNEEASKKKYRKYSLGMKQRLGIAAAIMENPDIIILDEPTNALDTAGVKLVKGILQKQKERGVLCILSCHDLPVLESLSDEIIKLEEGKIIEHISLSKAGGGTEF
;
A
#
# COMPACT_ATOMS: atom_id res chain seq x y z
N MET A 1 17.69 0.54 6.64
CA MET A 1 16.79 -0.62 6.69
C MET A 1 15.55 -0.19 7.43
N THR A 2 14.39 -0.15 6.77
CA THR A 2 13.16 0.37 7.36
C THR A 2 12.48 -0.69 8.21
N LYS A 3 12.07 -0.30 9.41
CA LYS A 3 11.39 -1.18 10.39
C LYS A 3 10.15 -0.47 10.92
N ILE A 4 9.03 -1.18 10.98
CA ILE A 4 7.79 -0.74 11.62
C ILE A 4 7.50 -1.69 12.77
N GLU A 5 7.26 -1.15 13.96
CA GLU A 5 6.91 -1.92 15.15
C GLU A 5 5.59 -1.41 15.73
N LEU A 6 4.61 -2.28 15.78
CA LEU A 6 3.32 -2.05 16.41
C LEU A 6 3.39 -2.58 17.85
N LYS A 7 3.10 -1.73 18.83
CA LYS A 7 3.16 -2.06 20.27
C LYS A 7 1.81 -1.86 20.91
N HIS A 8 1.12 -2.95 21.21
CA HIS A 8 -0.16 -2.96 21.93
C HIS A 8 -1.21 -2.02 21.33
N ILE A 9 -1.34 -2.02 19.99
CA ILE A 9 -2.26 -1.15 19.27
C ILE A 9 -3.71 -1.55 19.53
N SER A 10 -4.45 -0.67 20.18
CA SER A 10 -5.90 -0.75 20.30
C SER A 10 -6.56 0.51 19.76
N LYS A 11 -7.73 0.38 19.14
CA LYS A 11 -8.51 1.51 18.62
C LYS A 11 -9.98 1.38 18.95
N THR A 12 -10.50 2.40 19.64
CA THR A 12 -11.94 2.54 19.95
C THR A 12 -12.54 3.68 19.13
N ILE A 13 -13.69 3.44 18.49
CA ILE A 13 -14.49 4.42 17.75
C ILE A 13 -15.94 4.34 18.27
N HIS A 14 -16.48 5.47 18.74
CA HIS A 14 -17.86 5.55 19.27
C HIS A 14 -18.20 4.39 20.25
N LYS A 15 -17.31 4.10 21.21
CA LYS A 15 -17.40 3.02 22.21
C LYS A 15 -17.22 1.59 21.65
N ASN A 16 -17.06 1.39 20.35
CA ASN A 16 -16.75 0.08 19.77
C ASN A 16 -15.24 -0.01 19.60
N GLU A 17 -14.63 -1.01 20.19
CA GLU A 17 -13.23 -1.33 19.97
C GLU A 17 -13.11 -2.05 18.62
N VAL A 18 -12.33 -1.47 17.69
CA VAL A 18 -12.18 -1.96 16.31
C VAL A 18 -10.81 -2.60 16.05
N LEU A 19 -9.85 -2.36 16.97
CA LEU A 19 -8.57 -3.06 17.02
C LEU A 19 -8.26 -3.39 18.49
N HIS A 20 -7.76 -4.60 18.74
CA HIS A 20 -7.57 -5.15 20.08
C HIS A 20 -6.13 -5.64 20.26
N ASP A 21 -5.30 -4.87 20.97
CA ASP A 21 -3.97 -5.26 21.45
C ASP A 21 -3.05 -5.87 20.37
N ILE A 22 -2.94 -5.20 19.21
CA ILE A 22 -2.11 -5.67 18.10
C ILE A 22 -0.65 -5.31 18.38
N SER A 23 0.21 -6.35 18.42
CA SER A 23 1.66 -6.21 18.48
C SER A 23 2.27 -7.01 17.33
N PHE A 24 3.03 -6.34 16.46
CA PHE A 24 3.64 -6.96 15.28
C PHE A 24 4.81 -6.13 14.76
N MET A 25 5.80 -6.80 14.18
CA MET A 25 6.98 -6.14 13.61
C MET A 25 7.10 -6.46 12.13
N MET A 26 7.40 -5.44 11.33
CA MET A 26 7.62 -5.52 9.88
C MET A 26 8.96 -4.90 9.50
N GLU A 27 9.65 -5.50 8.53
CA GLU A 27 10.97 -5.09 8.08
C GLU A 27 11.02 -4.90 6.56
N SER A 28 11.89 -4.02 6.11
CA SER A 28 12.12 -3.74 4.69
C SER A 28 12.57 -4.99 3.90
N GLY A 29 12.33 -4.98 2.58
CA GLY A 29 12.65 -6.09 1.70
C GLY A 29 11.66 -7.25 1.78
N LYS A 30 10.48 -7.02 2.34
CA LYS A 30 9.38 -7.98 2.41
C LYS A 30 8.05 -7.35 2.02
N ILE A 31 7.14 -8.20 1.56
CA ILE A 31 5.76 -7.86 1.24
C ILE A 31 4.84 -8.55 2.26
N TYR A 32 4.14 -7.75 3.06
CA TYR A 32 3.20 -8.19 4.08
C TYR A 32 1.77 -8.09 3.56
N GLY A 33 1.07 -9.22 3.51
CA GLY A 33 -0.33 -9.31 3.12
C GLY A 33 -1.27 -9.31 4.31
N PHE A 34 -2.19 -8.35 4.40
CA PHE A 34 -3.24 -8.35 5.42
C PHE A 34 -4.48 -9.06 4.89
N GLN A 35 -4.80 -10.21 5.47
CA GLN A 35 -5.97 -11.01 5.18
C GLN A 35 -7.08 -10.74 6.19
N GLY A 36 -8.33 -10.77 5.75
CA GLY A 36 -9.51 -10.72 6.63
C GLY A 36 -10.75 -10.21 5.88
N VAL A 37 -11.91 -10.51 6.41
CA VAL A 37 -13.20 -10.04 5.86
C VAL A 37 -13.32 -8.52 5.99
N ASN A 38 -14.31 -7.93 5.31
CA ASN A 38 -14.62 -6.51 5.47
C ASN A 38 -14.98 -6.22 6.93
N GLY A 39 -14.44 -5.15 7.49
CA GLY A 39 -14.61 -4.81 8.92
C GLY A 39 -13.65 -5.52 9.88
N SER A 40 -12.74 -6.40 9.42
CA SER A 40 -11.78 -7.07 10.29
C SER A 40 -10.69 -6.16 10.89
N GLY A 41 -10.60 -4.89 10.48
CA GLY A 41 -9.64 -3.91 11.01
C GLY A 41 -8.46 -3.58 10.08
N LYS A 42 -8.29 -4.23 8.91
CA LYS A 42 -7.15 -4.03 7.98
C LYS A 42 -6.91 -2.55 7.62
N THR A 43 -7.92 -1.91 7.04
CA THR A 43 -7.84 -0.49 6.64
C THR A 43 -7.59 0.42 7.84
N MET A 44 -8.17 0.12 9.00
CA MET A 44 -7.95 0.89 10.23
C MET A 44 -6.49 0.77 10.68
N LEU A 45 -5.93 -0.45 10.68
CA LEU A 45 -4.53 -0.67 11.03
C LEU A 45 -3.60 0.04 10.05
N MET A 46 -3.87 -0.02 8.75
CA MET A 46 -3.11 0.71 7.74
C MET A 46 -3.15 2.23 7.97
N ARG A 47 -4.32 2.80 8.28
CA ARG A 47 -4.46 4.23 8.60
C ARG A 47 -3.66 4.65 9.83
N ILE A 48 -3.56 3.76 10.82
CA ILE A 48 -2.73 3.99 12.01
C ILE A 48 -1.24 3.93 11.66
N ILE A 49 -0.79 2.98 10.84
CA ILE A 49 0.60 2.86 10.40
C ILE A 49 1.03 4.09 9.57
N ILE A 50 0.13 4.62 8.74
CA ILE A 50 0.38 5.83 7.94
C ILE A 50 0.43 7.11 8.81
N GLY A 51 -0.19 7.10 9.99
CA GLY A 51 -0.32 8.27 10.86
C GLY A 51 -1.58 9.10 10.62
N LEU A 52 -2.50 8.64 9.77
CA LEU A 52 -3.78 9.33 9.52
C LEU A 52 -4.73 9.28 10.73
N ILE A 53 -4.56 8.28 11.58
CA ILE A 53 -5.38 8.06 12.78
C ILE A 53 -4.45 7.62 13.91
N HIS A 54 -4.58 8.23 15.09
CA HIS A 54 -3.86 7.77 16.27
C HIS A 54 -4.55 6.55 16.91
N PRO A 55 -3.79 5.57 17.42
CA PRO A 55 -4.35 4.50 18.24
C PRO A 55 -4.96 5.09 19.52
N THR A 56 -5.90 4.37 20.16
CA THR A 56 -6.43 4.73 21.48
C THR A 56 -5.42 4.33 22.57
N ASN A 57 -4.79 3.17 22.42
CA ASN A 57 -3.69 2.69 23.26
C ASN A 57 -2.59 2.13 22.38
N GLY A 58 -1.38 2.07 22.94
CA GLY A 58 -0.21 1.57 22.24
C GLY A 58 0.50 2.64 21.40
N SER A 59 1.49 2.21 20.62
CA SER A 59 2.29 3.10 19.78
C SER A 59 2.76 2.39 18.50
N VAL A 60 2.94 3.17 17.44
CA VAL A 60 3.65 2.74 16.22
C VAL A 60 5.03 3.36 16.25
N GLU A 61 6.05 2.55 16.08
CA GLU A 61 7.42 3.02 15.93
C GLU A 61 7.91 2.74 14.50
N ILE A 62 8.52 3.75 13.88
CA ILE A 62 9.15 3.65 12.57
C ILE A 62 10.63 4.01 12.74
N ASN A 63 11.51 3.05 12.48
CA ASN A 63 12.95 3.21 12.66
C ASN A 63 13.33 3.68 14.08
N GLY A 64 12.58 3.23 15.11
CA GLY A 64 12.78 3.59 16.51
C GLY A 64 12.18 4.94 16.94
N LYS A 65 11.53 5.67 16.04
CA LYS A 65 10.83 6.93 16.34
C LYS A 65 9.33 6.69 16.48
N VAL A 66 8.70 7.22 17.52
CA VAL A 66 7.27 7.05 17.81
C VAL A 66 6.43 7.97 16.94
N LEU A 67 5.54 7.39 16.15
CA LEU A 67 4.57 8.10 15.31
C LEU A 67 3.55 8.87 16.17
N GLY A 68 3.28 10.11 15.82
CA GLY A 68 2.41 11.02 16.59
C GLY A 68 3.09 11.70 17.78
N ARG A 69 4.41 11.48 18.00
CA ARG A 69 5.20 12.16 19.04
C ARG A 69 6.53 12.68 18.48
N GLU A 70 7.34 11.83 17.88
CA GLU A 70 8.65 12.16 17.31
C GLU A 70 8.59 12.31 15.78
N LEU A 71 7.61 11.69 15.16
CA LEU A 71 7.26 11.82 13.74
C LEU A 71 5.76 12.11 13.65
N GLU A 72 5.37 13.12 12.88
CA GLU A 72 3.96 13.36 12.59
C GLU A 72 3.44 12.37 11.55
N PHE A 73 4.25 12.13 10.51
CA PHE A 73 4.04 11.12 9.46
C PHE A 73 5.35 10.39 9.15
N PRO A 74 5.29 9.17 8.57
CA PRO A 74 6.49 8.52 8.04
C PRO A 74 7.19 9.41 7.01
N GLU A 75 8.51 9.57 7.09
CA GLU A 75 9.28 10.49 6.25
C GLU A 75 9.26 10.10 4.76
N SER A 76 9.13 8.80 4.46
CA SER A 76 9.18 8.26 3.10
C SER A 76 8.11 7.17 2.94
N ILE A 77 6.90 7.58 2.57
CA ILE A 77 5.74 6.69 2.43
C ILE A 77 4.93 7.01 1.19
N GLY A 78 4.54 5.97 0.46
CA GLY A 78 3.52 6.04 -0.56
C GLY A 78 2.35 5.13 -0.21
N PHE A 79 1.13 5.60 -0.41
CA PHE A 79 -0.03 4.79 -0.05
C PHE A 79 -1.20 4.97 -1.00
N LEU A 80 -2.01 3.92 -1.09
CA LEU A 80 -3.32 3.91 -1.72
C LEU A 80 -4.30 3.26 -0.73
N LEU A 81 -5.20 4.05 -0.19
CA LEU A 81 -6.29 3.58 0.66
C LEU A 81 -7.62 3.72 -0.06
N GLU A 82 -8.41 2.64 -0.05
CA GLU A 82 -9.74 2.61 -0.66
C GLU A 82 -9.71 3.02 -2.16
N ASN A 83 -10.72 3.77 -2.62
CA ASN A 83 -10.80 4.19 -4.00
C ASN A 83 -9.92 5.44 -4.25
N PRO A 84 -9.04 5.41 -5.25
CA PRO A 84 -8.24 6.58 -5.59
C PRO A 84 -9.13 7.76 -6.01
N ALA A 85 -8.91 8.92 -5.41
CA ALA A 85 -9.63 10.15 -5.72
C ALA A 85 -8.66 11.21 -6.26
N PHE A 86 -8.86 11.59 -7.51
CA PHE A 86 -8.08 12.59 -8.21
C PHE A 86 -9.00 13.68 -8.79
N LEU A 87 -8.43 14.74 -9.33
CA LEU A 87 -9.19 15.84 -9.92
C LEU A 87 -9.79 15.43 -11.26
N ASP A 88 -11.10 15.34 -11.34
CA ASP A 88 -11.87 14.82 -12.47
C ASP A 88 -11.61 15.52 -13.82
N ARG A 89 -11.31 16.82 -13.78
CA ARG A 89 -11.10 17.65 -14.97
C ARG A 89 -9.68 17.56 -15.52
N TYR A 90 -8.74 17.05 -14.75
CA TYR A 90 -7.34 16.90 -15.11
C TYR A 90 -7.08 15.52 -15.72
N SER A 91 -6.02 15.41 -16.52
CA SER A 91 -5.57 14.12 -17.04
C SER A 91 -4.88 13.30 -15.95
N GLY A 92 -4.66 12.00 -16.18
CA GLY A 92 -3.88 11.18 -15.24
C GLY A 92 -2.48 11.76 -15.04
N TYR A 93 -1.80 12.11 -16.12
CA TYR A 93 -0.50 12.78 -16.07
C TYR A 93 -0.54 14.09 -15.25
N SER A 94 -1.52 14.98 -15.53
CA SER A 94 -1.62 16.26 -14.82
C SER A 94 -1.91 16.09 -13.33
N ASN A 95 -2.67 15.05 -12.94
CA ASN A 95 -2.91 14.74 -11.54
C ASN A 95 -1.61 14.32 -10.83
N LEU A 96 -0.81 13.44 -11.43
CA LEU A 96 0.48 13.06 -10.84
C LEU A 96 1.46 14.22 -10.80
N LYS A 97 1.47 15.06 -11.83
CA LYS A 97 2.32 16.25 -11.85
C LYS A 97 2.01 17.22 -10.71
N LEU A 98 0.73 17.49 -10.45
CA LEU A 98 0.30 18.33 -9.33
C LEU A 98 0.74 17.75 -7.97
N LEU A 99 0.69 16.43 -7.79
CA LEU A 99 1.21 15.79 -6.58
C LEU A 99 2.73 15.92 -6.48
N ALA A 100 3.45 15.68 -7.57
CA ALA A 100 4.90 15.80 -7.65
C ALA A 100 5.40 17.21 -7.31
N GLU A 101 4.65 18.26 -7.69
CA GLU A 101 4.97 19.65 -7.39
C GLU A 101 4.93 19.98 -5.88
N ILE A 102 4.28 19.15 -5.06
CA ILE A 102 4.22 19.38 -3.60
C ILE A 102 5.61 19.17 -2.97
N GLN A 103 6.32 18.12 -3.34
CA GLN A 103 7.67 17.84 -2.85
C GLN A 103 8.77 18.29 -3.81
N ASN A 104 8.42 18.47 -5.10
CA ASN A 104 9.30 18.92 -6.18
C ASN A 104 10.58 18.07 -6.32
N ASN A 105 10.45 16.75 -6.17
CA ASN A 105 11.57 15.81 -6.14
C ASN A 105 11.60 14.82 -7.32
N ILE A 106 10.61 14.87 -8.23
CA ILE A 106 10.54 14.03 -9.43
C ILE A 106 10.28 14.84 -10.69
N SER A 107 10.87 14.40 -11.80
CA SER A 107 10.79 15.06 -13.12
C SER A 107 9.57 14.58 -13.92
N ASP A 108 9.22 15.35 -14.96
CA ASP A 108 8.21 14.96 -15.95
C ASP A 108 8.52 13.62 -16.65
N ALA A 109 9.79 13.25 -16.80
CA ALA A 109 10.22 12.00 -17.38
C ALA A 109 9.89 10.82 -16.44
N GLU A 110 10.22 10.95 -15.16
CA GLU A 110 9.92 9.93 -14.14
C GLU A 110 8.41 9.72 -13.97
N ILE A 111 7.60 10.79 -14.02
CA ILE A 111 6.13 10.68 -14.02
C ILE A 111 5.64 9.82 -15.19
N LYS A 112 6.19 10.04 -16.41
CA LYS A 112 5.82 9.25 -17.59
C LYS A 112 6.26 7.80 -17.49
N GLU A 113 7.44 7.54 -16.91
CA GLU A 113 7.94 6.18 -16.66
C GLU A 113 7.03 5.42 -15.70
N VAL A 114 6.62 6.06 -14.60
CA VAL A 114 5.71 5.45 -13.62
C VAL A 114 4.33 5.17 -14.23
N LEU A 115 3.78 6.11 -15.02
CA LEU A 115 2.52 5.88 -15.75
C LEU A 115 2.63 4.68 -16.71
N SER A 116 3.74 4.57 -17.43
CA SER A 116 4.00 3.41 -18.30
C SER A 116 4.14 2.12 -17.48
N LEU A 117 4.85 2.17 -16.34
CA LEU A 117 5.05 1.04 -15.44
C LEU A 117 3.73 0.45 -14.93
N VAL A 118 2.74 1.30 -14.62
CA VAL A 118 1.40 0.85 -14.21
C VAL A 118 0.46 0.52 -15.39
N GLY A 119 0.96 0.56 -16.64
CA GLY A 119 0.20 0.24 -17.85
C GLY A 119 -0.76 1.34 -18.29
N LEU A 120 -0.53 2.58 -17.90
CA LEU A 120 -1.20 3.77 -18.45
C LEU A 120 -0.30 4.39 -19.52
N ASN A 121 -0.46 3.93 -20.77
CA ASN A 121 0.31 4.45 -21.91
C ASN A 121 0.07 5.95 -22.13
N GLU A 122 0.82 6.55 -23.05
CA GLU A 122 0.78 7.98 -23.31
C GLU A 122 -0.64 8.49 -23.68
N GLU A 123 -1.38 7.74 -24.49
CA GLU A 123 -2.77 8.10 -24.85
C GLU A 123 -3.70 8.04 -23.62
N ALA A 124 -3.61 6.97 -22.83
CA ALA A 124 -4.41 6.81 -21.62
C ALA A 124 -4.09 7.89 -20.58
N SER A 125 -2.81 8.22 -20.39
CA SER A 125 -2.36 9.22 -19.41
C SER A 125 -2.85 10.64 -19.71
N LYS A 126 -3.13 10.96 -21.00
CA LYS A 126 -3.68 12.25 -21.45
C LYS A 126 -5.19 12.35 -21.29
N LYS A 127 -5.92 11.25 -21.11
CA LYS A 127 -7.38 11.27 -20.88
C LYS A 127 -7.72 11.90 -19.53
N LYS A 128 -8.82 12.66 -19.46
CA LYS A 128 -9.33 13.23 -18.20
C LYS A 128 -9.72 12.11 -17.24
N TYR A 129 -9.40 12.25 -15.95
CA TYR A 129 -9.65 11.25 -14.91
C TYR A 129 -11.11 10.77 -14.86
N ARG A 130 -12.08 11.68 -15.04
CA ARG A 130 -13.52 11.31 -15.12
C ARG A 130 -13.86 10.30 -16.24
N LYS A 131 -12.98 10.14 -17.24
CA LYS A 131 -13.13 9.19 -18.35
C LYS A 131 -12.37 7.88 -18.12
N TYR A 132 -11.69 7.75 -16.98
CA TYR A 132 -10.97 6.54 -16.64
C TYR A 132 -11.95 5.42 -16.25
N SER A 133 -11.67 4.20 -16.72
CA SER A 133 -12.29 3.01 -16.16
C SER A 133 -11.84 2.82 -14.70
N LEU A 134 -12.55 1.98 -13.95
CA LEU A 134 -12.19 1.71 -12.56
C LEU A 134 -10.75 1.14 -12.46
N GLY A 135 -10.39 0.21 -13.35
CA GLY A 135 -9.02 -0.32 -13.41
C GLY A 135 -7.96 0.74 -13.77
N MET A 136 -8.27 1.71 -14.66
CA MET A 136 -7.37 2.83 -14.93
C MET A 136 -7.20 3.75 -13.72
N LYS A 137 -8.28 3.99 -12.98
CA LYS A 137 -8.24 4.75 -11.72
C LYS A 137 -7.36 4.06 -10.69
N GLN A 138 -7.52 2.75 -10.54
CA GLN A 138 -6.70 1.94 -9.63
C GLN A 138 -5.22 2.01 -9.99
N ARG A 139 -4.89 1.83 -11.28
CA ARG A 139 -3.51 1.97 -11.79
C ARG A 139 -2.92 3.34 -11.52
N LEU A 140 -3.69 4.43 -11.68
CA LEU A 140 -3.23 5.78 -11.36
C LEU A 140 -2.97 5.96 -9.85
N GLY A 141 -3.81 5.37 -8.98
CA GLY A 141 -3.59 5.35 -7.54
C GLY A 141 -2.30 4.64 -7.14
N ILE A 142 -2.03 3.48 -7.76
CA ILE A 142 -0.76 2.76 -7.56
C ILE A 142 0.42 3.62 -8.06
N ALA A 143 0.28 4.27 -9.23
CA ALA A 143 1.32 5.17 -9.75
C ALA A 143 1.66 6.29 -8.74
N ALA A 144 0.64 6.94 -8.17
CA ALA A 144 0.84 7.98 -7.15
C ALA A 144 1.55 7.45 -5.91
N ALA A 145 1.21 6.22 -5.48
CA ALA A 145 1.83 5.61 -4.30
C ALA A 145 3.33 5.26 -4.48
N ILE A 146 3.77 5.03 -5.73
CA ILE A 146 5.17 4.58 -5.97
C ILE A 146 6.05 5.62 -6.64
N MET A 147 5.49 6.73 -7.15
CA MET A 147 6.21 7.66 -8.04
C MET A 147 7.41 8.35 -7.39
N GLU A 148 7.36 8.60 -6.09
CA GLU A 148 8.44 9.27 -5.34
C GLU A 148 9.46 8.30 -4.74
N ASN A 149 9.43 7.03 -5.16
CA ASN A 149 10.35 5.98 -4.72
C ASN A 149 10.40 5.80 -3.19
N PRO A 150 9.26 5.69 -2.49
CA PRO A 150 9.21 5.64 -1.04
C PRO A 150 9.87 4.38 -0.45
N ASP A 151 10.24 4.46 0.85
CA ASP A 151 10.78 3.34 1.62
C ASP A 151 9.68 2.43 2.18
N ILE A 152 8.46 2.97 2.29
CA ILE A 152 7.26 2.25 2.75
C ILE A 152 6.17 2.41 1.70
N ILE A 153 5.54 1.31 1.30
CA ILE A 153 4.38 1.30 0.39
C ILE A 153 3.23 0.58 1.08
N ILE A 154 2.06 1.24 1.15
CA ILE A 154 0.84 0.67 1.72
C ILE A 154 -0.29 0.74 0.69
N LEU A 155 -0.82 -0.42 0.28
CA LEU A 155 -1.85 -0.52 -0.74
C LEU A 155 -3.06 -1.30 -0.18
N ASP A 156 -4.20 -0.62 -0.03
CA ASP A 156 -5.46 -1.26 0.37
C ASP A 156 -6.21 -1.72 -0.88
N GLU A 157 -6.40 -3.03 -1.01
CA GLU A 157 -7.08 -3.69 -2.14
C GLU A 157 -6.56 -3.25 -3.53
N PRO A 158 -5.23 -3.28 -3.80
CA PRO A 158 -4.66 -2.74 -5.03
C PRO A 158 -5.08 -3.49 -6.30
N THR A 159 -5.59 -4.70 -6.16
CA THR A 159 -6.01 -5.55 -7.28
C THR A 159 -7.50 -5.43 -7.62
N ASN A 160 -8.27 -4.65 -6.86
CA ASN A 160 -9.66 -4.39 -7.15
C ASN A 160 -9.84 -3.80 -8.55
N ALA A 161 -10.83 -4.33 -9.28
CA ALA A 161 -11.16 -3.92 -10.65
C ALA A 161 -10.04 -4.13 -11.69
N LEU A 162 -9.01 -4.91 -11.37
CA LEU A 162 -7.98 -5.31 -12.32
C LEU A 162 -8.28 -6.70 -12.88
N ASP A 163 -7.98 -6.87 -14.16
CA ASP A 163 -7.96 -8.17 -14.82
C ASP A 163 -6.70 -8.98 -14.44
N THR A 164 -6.61 -10.21 -14.87
CA THR A 164 -5.45 -11.08 -14.60
C THR A 164 -4.13 -10.45 -15.05
N ALA A 165 -4.12 -9.71 -16.17
CA ALA A 165 -2.93 -9.00 -16.63
C ALA A 165 -2.56 -7.85 -15.69
N GLY A 166 -3.56 -7.12 -15.18
CA GLY A 166 -3.37 -6.07 -14.18
C GLY A 166 -2.82 -6.61 -12.86
N VAL A 167 -3.33 -7.75 -12.39
CA VAL A 167 -2.80 -8.41 -11.17
C VAL A 167 -1.33 -8.81 -11.36
N LYS A 168 -0.97 -9.40 -12.52
CA LYS A 168 0.43 -9.74 -12.84
C LYS A 168 1.33 -8.49 -12.87
N LEU A 169 0.83 -7.38 -13.40
CA LEU A 169 1.55 -6.11 -13.43
C LEU A 169 1.82 -5.60 -12.01
N VAL A 170 0.80 -5.57 -11.14
CA VAL A 170 0.96 -5.18 -9.72
C VAL A 170 1.98 -6.07 -9.02
N LYS A 171 1.92 -7.39 -9.26
CA LYS A 171 2.92 -8.34 -8.75
C LYS A 171 4.34 -7.97 -9.16
N GLY A 172 4.56 -7.68 -10.44
CA GLY A 172 5.87 -7.27 -10.95
C GLY A 172 6.37 -5.96 -10.34
N ILE A 173 5.47 -5.00 -10.11
CA ILE A 173 5.79 -3.74 -9.43
C ILE A 173 6.22 -4.01 -7.99
N LEU A 174 5.42 -4.73 -7.20
CA LEU A 174 5.72 -5.05 -5.81
C LEU A 174 7.03 -5.83 -5.66
N GLN A 175 7.30 -6.78 -6.57
CA GLN A 175 8.54 -7.52 -6.56
C GLN A 175 9.76 -6.60 -6.78
N LYS A 176 9.70 -5.68 -7.74
CA LYS A 176 10.75 -4.68 -7.95
C LYS A 176 10.95 -3.77 -6.75
N GLN A 177 9.87 -3.34 -6.09
CA GLN A 177 9.96 -2.52 -4.88
C GLN A 177 10.64 -3.29 -3.73
N LYS A 178 10.25 -4.57 -3.54
CA LYS A 178 10.90 -5.46 -2.58
C LYS A 178 12.40 -5.61 -2.85
N GLU A 179 12.81 -5.83 -4.12
CA GLU A 179 14.22 -5.95 -4.52
C GLU A 179 15.03 -4.67 -4.23
N ARG A 180 14.38 -3.51 -4.23
CA ARG A 180 14.97 -2.24 -3.77
C ARG A 180 15.06 -2.10 -2.25
N GLY A 181 14.55 -3.09 -1.49
CA GLY A 181 14.53 -3.05 -0.03
C GLY A 181 13.34 -2.27 0.55
N VAL A 182 12.29 -1.98 -0.24
CA VAL A 182 11.09 -1.29 0.24
C VAL A 182 10.27 -2.22 1.14
N LEU A 183 9.68 -1.68 2.20
CA LEU A 183 8.69 -2.36 3.03
C LEU A 183 7.32 -2.19 2.38
N CYS A 184 6.70 -3.28 1.93
CA CYS A 184 5.40 -3.25 1.31
C CYS A 184 4.33 -3.88 2.20
N ILE A 185 3.21 -3.20 2.38
CA ILE A 185 2.01 -3.72 3.06
C ILE A 185 0.86 -3.65 2.06
N LEU A 186 0.12 -4.73 1.91
CA LEU A 186 -1.09 -4.72 1.09
C LEU A 186 -2.22 -5.52 1.75
N SER A 187 -3.46 -5.16 1.43
CA SER A 187 -4.63 -5.99 1.71
C SER A 187 -5.16 -6.60 0.42
N CYS A 188 -5.79 -7.76 0.53
CA CYS A 188 -6.59 -8.34 -0.53
C CYS A 188 -7.62 -9.30 0.09
N HIS A 189 -8.83 -9.34 -0.45
CA HIS A 189 -9.87 -10.28 -0.02
C HIS A 189 -9.75 -11.64 -0.73
N ASP A 190 -9.08 -11.69 -1.88
CA ASP A 190 -8.80 -12.93 -2.63
C ASP A 190 -7.50 -13.56 -2.10
N LEU A 191 -7.63 -14.66 -1.33
CA LEU A 191 -6.49 -15.32 -0.70
C LEU A 191 -5.46 -15.84 -1.71
N PRO A 192 -5.80 -16.56 -2.79
CA PRO A 192 -4.87 -16.96 -3.83
C PRO A 192 -4.07 -15.80 -4.42
N VAL A 193 -4.71 -14.66 -4.65
CA VAL A 193 -4.04 -13.43 -5.12
C VAL A 193 -3.09 -12.92 -4.05
N LEU A 194 -3.54 -12.80 -2.79
CA LEU A 194 -2.73 -12.31 -1.68
C LEU A 194 -1.48 -13.17 -1.46
N GLU A 195 -1.61 -14.50 -1.46
CA GLU A 195 -0.50 -15.45 -1.37
C GLU A 195 0.51 -15.28 -2.51
N SER A 196 0.02 -15.03 -3.71
CA SER A 196 0.89 -14.81 -4.87
C SER A 196 1.71 -13.52 -4.79
N LEU A 197 1.22 -12.52 -4.06
CA LEU A 197 1.81 -11.18 -3.93
C LEU A 197 2.74 -11.07 -2.72
N SER A 198 2.45 -11.79 -1.63
CA SER A 198 3.06 -11.59 -0.30
C SER A 198 4.21 -12.55 -0.01
N ASP A 199 5.06 -12.20 0.94
CA ASP A 199 6.05 -13.08 1.58
C ASP A 199 5.53 -13.55 2.94
N GLU A 200 4.77 -12.71 3.62
CA GLU A 200 4.14 -13.02 4.90
C GLU A 200 2.68 -12.58 4.88
N ILE A 201 1.80 -13.38 5.47
CA ILE A 201 0.38 -13.08 5.60
C ILE A 201 0.02 -12.92 7.07
N ILE A 202 -0.61 -11.81 7.38
CA ILE A 202 -1.14 -11.50 8.70
C ILE A 202 -2.67 -11.54 8.61
N LYS A 203 -3.29 -12.52 9.27
CA LYS A 203 -4.72 -12.69 9.27
C LYS A 203 -5.36 -11.93 10.41
N LEU A 204 -6.25 -11.00 10.06
CA LEU A 204 -7.02 -10.20 10.99
C LEU A 204 -8.47 -10.68 11.04
N GLU A 205 -8.99 -10.86 12.24
CA GLU A 205 -10.40 -11.17 12.51
C GLU A 205 -10.85 -10.38 13.74
N GLU A 206 -11.98 -9.70 13.63
CA GLU A 206 -12.56 -8.88 14.72
C GLU A 206 -11.52 -7.98 15.41
N GLY A 207 -10.67 -7.32 14.63
CA GLY A 207 -9.66 -6.39 15.15
C GLY A 207 -8.45 -7.03 15.83
N LYS A 208 -8.25 -8.35 15.71
CA LYS A 208 -7.12 -9.09 16.28
C LYS A 208 -6.30 -9.76 15.20
N ILE A 209 -5.01 -9.91 15.42
CA ILE A 209 -4.18 -10.85 14.65
C ILE A 209 -4.44 -12.24 15.20
N ILE A 210 -5.00 -13.13 14.36
CA ILE A 210 -5.29 -14.52 14.74
C ILE A 210 -4.28 -15.51 14.16
N GLU A 211 -3.56 -15.11 13.12
CA GLU A 211 -2.57 -16.00 12.48
C GLU A 211 -1.51 -15.15 11.77
N HIS A 212 -0.27 -15.66 11.75
CA HIS A 212 0.85 -15.14 10.98
C HIS A 212 1.51 -16.28 10.20
N ILE A 213 1.55 -16.17 8.90
CA ILE A 213 2.04 -17.20 7.97
C ILE A 213 3.22 -16.63 7.20
N SER A 214 4.39 -17.28 7.31
CA SER A 214 5.52 -17.01 6.42
C SER A 214 5.42 -17.91 5.19
N LEU A 215 5.32 -17.32 4.02
CA LEU A 215 5.24 -18.05 2.75
C LEU A 215 6.67 -18.34 2.28
N SER A 216 7.14 -19.59 2.45
CA SER A 216 8.36 -20.04 1.80
C SER A 216 8.11 -20.08 0.29
N LYS A 217 8.57 -19.07 -0.46
CA LYS A 217 8.65 -19.22 -1.93
C LYS A 217 9.69 -20.29 -2.20
N ALA A 218 9.25 -21.51 -2.49
CA ALA A 218 10.12 -22.57 -3.02
C ALA A 218 10.96 -21.97 -4.13
N GLY A 219 12.28 -22.13 -4.03
CA GLY A 219 13.26 -21.50 -4.92
C GLY A 219 12.88 -21.72 -6.37
N GLY A 220 13.10 -20.70 -7.18
CA GLY A 220 12.73 -20.65 -8.59
C GLY A 220 13.13 -21.92 -9.35
N GLY A 221 12.14 -22.75 -9.59
CA GLY A 221 12.17 -23.74 -10.65
C GLY A 221 11.74 -23.03 -11.92
N THR A 222 12.70 -22.81 -12.82
CA THR A 222 12.46 -22.60 -14.25
C THR A 222 11.58 -23.73 -14.78
N GLU A 223 10.34 -23.43 -15.13
CA GLU A 223 9.62 -24.26 -16.09
C GLU A 223 8.80 -23.38 -17.04
N PHE A 224 9.28 -23.38 -18.28
CA PHE A 224 8.72 -23.13 -19.62
C PHE A 224 7.86 -21.92 -19.90
#